data_f41a225b8e5fd99bc20def3185a4ad3d
#
_entry.id   f41a225b8e5fd99bc20def3185a4ad3d
#
_cell.length_a   1.000
_cell.length_b   1.000
_cell.length_c   1.000
_cell.angle_alpha   90.00
_cell.angle_beta   90.00
_cell.angle_gamma   90.00
#
_symmetry.space_group_name_H-M   'P 1'
#
loop_
_entity.id
_entity.type
_entity.pdbx_description
1 polymer ?
#
loop_
_entity_poly.entity_id
_entity_poly.type
_entity_poly.pdbx_seq_one_letter_code
_entity_poly.pdbx_strand_id
1 'polypeptide(L)'
;LGFPSSMNVAVAVLSGTNVIPAFLGSALAYFVSGTFSEGIVQLCAILVIGAVRLVMPSADHKDDPVFVSLLTTGAMLLFSCVMSVAMPSDTYTASLRMISSLMCGCVVFIALTVKRQRNRSGVFDLTGINGVFTAILYIMFISTITAAPLHVVNLGRIAGTLCMLMAVRKYRNIGGAVVGALTTCGVLLCTPSLARNTLLLATSGLICGAFLQFGSLVIVLVFLAVSLVSLVATRSEE
;
A
#
# COMPACT_ATOMS: atom_id res chain seq x y z
N LEU A 1 13.50 6.94 1.05
CA LEU A 1 12.35 7.71 1.54
C LEU A 1 11.29 6.75 2.05
N GLY A 2 11.12 6.70 3.40
CA GLY A 2 10.41 5.68 4.17
C GLY A 2 8.89 5.56 4.06
N PHE A 3 8.28 5.80 2.91
CA PHE A 3 6.83 5.58 2.72
C PHE A 3 6.37 4.12 2.93
N PRO A 4 7.14 3.08 2.56
CA PRO A 4 6.72 1.69 2.75
C PRO A 4 6.59 1.29 4.22
N SER A 5 7.27 1.96 5.12
CA SER A 5 7.37 1.59 6.53
C SER A 5 6.05 1.76 7.32
N SER A 6 5.22 2.74 6.95
CA SER A 6 3.93 2.96 7.59
C SER A 6 2.91 1.85 7.32
N MET A 7 3.04 1.15 6.21
CA MET A 7 2.13 0.08 5.84
C MET A 7 2.31 -1.18 6.71
N ASN A 8 3.54 -1.45 7.17
CA ASN A 8 3.81 -2.58 8.07
C ASN A 8 3.02 -2.48 9.38
N VAL A 9 2.98 -1.27 9.95
CA VAL A 9 2.21 -0.99 11.17
C VAL A 9 0.71 -1.10 10.90
N ALA A 10 0.24 -0.59 9.75
CA ALA A 10 -1.17 -0.71 9.37
C ALA A 10 -1.61 -2.17 9.20
N VAL A 11 -0.78 -3.01 8.56
CA VAL A 11 -1.04 -4.45 8.42
C VAL A 11 -1.06 -5.14 9.79
N ALA A 12 -0.13 -4.80 10.68
CA ALA A 12 -0.11 -5.33 12.04
C ALA A 12 -1.37 -4.95 12.82
N VAL A 13 -1.84 -3.72 12.68
CA VAL A 13 -3.09 -3.25 13.29
C VAL A 13 -4.32 -3.96 12.70
N LEU A 14 -4.35 -4.19 11.40
CA LEU A 14 -5.45 -4.89 10.72
C LEU A 14 -5.54 -6.37 11.11
N SER A 15 -4.42 -7.01 11.45
CA SER A 15 -4.38 -8.42 11.87
C SER A 15 -5.07 -8.67 13.22
N GLY A 16 -5.37 -7.63 13.98
CA GLY A 16 -6.10 -7.72 15.25
C GLY A 16 -5.29 -8.37 16.35
N THR A 17 -5.70 -9.55 16.80
CA THR A 17 -5.00 -10.31 17.86
C THR A 17 -3.77 -11.07 17.35
N ASN A 18 -3.66 -11.28 16.05
CA ASN A 18 -2.53 -12.00 15.44
C ASN A 18 -1.35 -11.05 15.14
N VAL A 19 -0.86 -10.36 16.15
CA VAL A 19 0.25 -9.39 16.02
C VAL A 19 1.58 -10.09 15.75
N ILE A 20 1.76 -11.32 16.26
CA ILE A 20 3.03 -12.09 16.16
C ILE A 20 3.47 -12.29 14.70
N PRO A 21 2.65 -12.83 13.78
CA PRO A 21 3.07 -13.01 12.39
C PRO A 21 3.35 -11.68 11.68
N ALA A 22 2.63 -10.62 12.03
CA ALA A 22 2.88 -9.29 11.46
C ALA A 22 4.20 -8.70 11.97
N PHE A 23 4.53 -8.89 13.25
CA PHE A 23 5.81 -8.50 13.81
C PHE A 23 6.97 -9.27 13.18
N LEU A 24 6.86 -10.61 13.09
CA LEU A 24 7.90 -11.44 12.46
C LEU A 24 8.10 -11.09 10.98
N GLY A 25 7.02 -10.88 10.23
CA GLY A 25 7.09 -10.46 8.84
C GLY A 25 7.77 -9.10 8.67
N SER A 26 7.47 -8.14 9.53
CA SER A 26 8.11 -6.82 9.53
C SER A 26 9.59 -6.91 9.92
N ALA A 27 9.93 -7.69 10.94
CA ALA A 27 11.30 -7.88 11.36
C ALA A 27 12.16 -8.54 10.27
N LEU A 28 11.64 -9.57 9.60
CA LEU A 28 12.30 -10.20 8.45
C LEU A 28 12.49 -9.22 7.29
N ALA A 29 11.47 -8.39 6.99
CA ALA A 29 11.57 -7.41 5.92
C ALA A 29 12.69 -6.39 6.20
N TYR A 30 12.80 -5.87 7.43
CA TYR A 30 13.87 -4.94 7.82
C TYR A 30 15.24 -5.60 7.85
N PHE A 31 15.31 -6.87 8.23
CA PHE A 31 16.56 -7.63 8.21
C PHE A 31 17.07 -7.84 6.78
N VAL A 32 16.19 -8.25 5.87
CA VAL A 32 16.54 -8.48 4.45
C VAL A 32 16.90 -7.17 3.74
N SER A 33 16.21 -6.05 4.07
CA SER A 33 16.51 -4.74 3.48
C SER A 33 17.75 -4.04 4.07
N GLY A 34 18.34 -4.58 5.13
CA GLY A 34 19.48 -3.95 5.81
C GLY A 34 19.16 -2.65 6.56
N THR A 35 17.88 -2.31 6.72
CA THR A 35 17.40 -1.08 7.38
C THR A 35 16.86 -1.33 8.78
N PHE A 36 17.43 -2.29 9.48
CA PHE A 36 16.93 -2.73 10.79
C PHE A 36 16.95 -1.60 11.84
N SER A 37 17.97 -0.74 11.84
CA SER A 37 18.07 0.41 12.75
C SER A 37 16.93 1.42 12.57
N GLU A 38 16.46 1.62 11.36
CA GLU A 38 15.32 2.49 11.06
C GLU A 38 13.98 1.81 11.40
N GLY A 39 13.92 0.49 11.29
CA GLY A 39 12.75 -0.32 11.57
C GLY A 39 12.45 -0.53 13.07
N ILE A 40 13.41 -0.31 13.97
CA ILE A 40 13.24 -0.55 15.41
C ILE A 40 12.05 0.23 15.98
N VAL A 41 11.88 1.50 15.61
CA VAL A 41 10.76 2.35 16.06
C VAL A 41 9.41 1.69 15.73
N GLN A 42 9.30 1.17 14.53
CA GLN A 42 8.05 0.58 14.04
C GLN A 42 7.81 -0.78 14.67
N LEU A 43 8.85 -1.58 14.85
CA LEU A 43 8.76 -2.87 15.54
C LEU A 43 8.32 -2.70 17.01
N CYS A 44 8.90 -1.72 17.72
CA CYS A 44 8.48 -1.39 19.08
C CYS A 44 7.03 -0.89 19.12
N ALA A 45 6.63 -0.05 18.18
CA ALA A 45 5.24 0.43 18.09
C ALA A 45 4.26 -0.73 17.85
N ILE A 46 4.59 -1.67 16.94
CA ILE A 46 3.77 -2.87 16.69
C ILE A 46 3.59 -3.70 17.97
N LEU A 47 4.66 -3.91 18.75
CA LEU A 47 4.60 -4.65 20.01
C LEU A 47 3.71 -3.95 21.03
N VAL A 48 3.87 -2.63 21.20
CA VAL A 48 3.05 -1.86 22.17
C VAL A 48 1.58 -1.86 21.77
N ILE A 49 1.28 -1.62 20.49
CA ILE A 49 -0.10 -1.66 19.99
C ILE A 49 -0.69 -3.07 20.21
N GLY A 50 0.09 -4.11 19.93
CA GLY A 50 -0.32 -5.49 20.19
C GLY A 50 -0.59 -5.76 21.67
N ALA A 51 0.30 -5.33 22.56
CA ALA A 51 0.16 -5.48 24.00
C ALA A 51 -1.08 -4.75 24.54
N VAL A 52 -1.28 -3.49 24.12
CA VAL A 52 -2.47 -2.70 24.52
C VAL A 52 -3.76 -3.39 24.07
N ARG A 53 -3.79 -3.91 22.86
CA ARG A 53 -4.97 -4.63 22.34
C ARG A 53 -5.24 -5.96 23.03
N LEU A 54 -4.21 -6.63 23.55
CA LEU A 54 -4.36 -7.85 24.34
C LEU A 54 -4.91 -7.55 25.74
N VAL A 55 -4.46 -6.46 26.36
CA VAL A 55 -4.86 -6.07 27.72
C VAL A 55 -6.27 -5.43 27.75
N MET A 56 -6.71 -4.82 26.65
CA MET A 56 -8.04 -4.20 26.59
C MET A 56 -9.18 -5.24 26.50
N PRO A 57 -9.96 -5.46 27.56
CA PRO A 57 -11.01 -6.49 27.57
C PRO A 57 -12.26 -6.09 26.81
N SER A 58 -12.52 -4.79 26.59
CA SER A 58 -13.77 -4.29 25.99
C SER A 58 -13.77 -4.47 24.47
N ALA A 59 -14.66 -5.34 23.99
CA ALA A 59 -14.81 -5.62 22.55
C ALA A 59 -15.22 -4.38 21.74
N ASP A 60 -15.95 -3.43 22.32
CA ASP A 60 -16.50 -2.27 21.61
C ASP A 60 -15.44 -1.28 21.12
N HIS A 61 -14.32 -1.13 21.82
CA HIS A 61 -13.28 -0.15 21.47
C HIS A 61 -12.13 -0.75 20.65
N LYS A 62 -12.06 -2.10 20.53
CA LYS A 62 -10.96 -2.79 19.82
C LYS A 62 -10.90 -2.47 18.32
N ASP A 63 -12.05 -2.22 17.72
CA ASP A 63 -12.19 -1.98 16.28
C ASP A 63 -12.69 -0.56 15.96
N ASP A 64 -12.66 0.34 16.95
CA ASP A 64 -12.98 1.75 16.68
C ASP A 64 -11.81 2.42 15.93
N PRO A 65 -12.03 2.85 14.64
CA PRO A 65 -10.95 3.35 13.80
C PRO A 65 -10.29 4.60 14.38
N VAL A 66 -11.04 5.45 15.09
CA VAL A 66 -10.51 6.69 15.69
C VAL A 66 -9.59 6.36 16.86
N PHE A 67 -10.02 5.52 17.77
CA PHE A 67 -9.22 5.15 18.94
C PHE A 67 -7.92 4.45 18.55
N VAL A 68 -8.00 3.46 17.67
CA VAL A 68 -6.84 2.68 17.25
C VAL A 68 -5.86 3.52 16.42
N SER A 69 -6.35 4.45 15.59
CA SER A 69 -5.47 5.35 14.84
C SER A 69 -4.74 6.33 15.77
N LEU A 70 -5.43 6.89 16.76
CA LEU A 70 -4.81 7.75 17.78
C LEU A 70 -3.77 7.01 18.62
N LEU A 71 -4.09 5.80 19.06
CA LEU A 71 -3.15 4.93 19.78
C LEU A 71 -1.90 4.65 18.94
N THR A 72 -2.08 4.32 17.67
CA THR A 72 -0.98 4.03 16.76
C THR A 72 -0.11 5.27 16.52
N THR A 73 -0.75 6.42 16.27
CA THR A 73 -0.03 7.70 16.08
C THR A 73 0.74 8.06 17.34
N GLY A 74 0.11 7.96 18.51
CA GLY A 74 0.75 8.25 19.80
C GLY A 74 1.94 7.35 20.08
N ALA A 75 1.81 6.03 19.89
CA ALA A 75 2.90 5.08 20.05
C ALA A 75 4.05 5.39 19.10
N MET A 76 3.77 5.62 17.82
CA MET A 76 4.79 5.94 16.83
C MET A 76 5.50 7.27 17.12
N LEU A 77 4.77 8.30 17.55
CA LEU A 77 5.36 9.59 17.94
C LEU A 77 6.26 9.44 19.17
N LEU A 78 5.79 8.73 20.21
CA LEU A 78 6.59 8.49 21.41
C LEU A 78 7.91 7.79 21.08
N PHE A 79 7.89 6.70 20.32
CA PHE A 79 9.12 6.01 19.93
C PHE A 79 10.01 6.84 19.00
N SER A 80 9.41 7.64 18.10
CA SER A 80 10.18 8.58 17.26
C SER A 80 10.89 9.65 18.08
N CYS A 81 10.24 10.19 19.12
CA CYS A 81 10.85 11.14 20.05
C CYS A 81 11.98 10.48 20.85
N VAL A 82 11.73 9.30 21.41
CA VAL A 82 12.76 8.56 22.17
C VAL A 82 13.98 8.27 21.31
N MET A 83 13.80 7.82 20.08
CA MET A 83 14.90 7.55 19.16
C MET A 83 15.64 8.81 18.71
N SER A 84 14.94 9.94 18.57
CA SER A 84 15.59 11.22 18.24
C SER A 84 16.48 11.73 19.38
N VAL A 85 16.15 11.39 20.62
CA VAL A 85 16.97 11.71 21.81
C VAL A 85 18.13 10.72 21.97
N ALA A 86 17.86 9.42 21.77
CA ALA A 86 18.84 8.35 21.96
C ALA A 86 19.93 8.33 20.84
N MET A 87 19.52 8.64 19.62
CA MET A 87 20.42 8.75 18.47
C MET A 87 20.26 10.14 17.86
N PRO A 88 21.10 11.11 18.25
CA PRO A 88 21.03 12.44 17.71
C PRO A 88 21.20 12.40 16.20
N SER A 89 20.11 12.68 15.52
CA SER A 89 20.00 12.74 14.07
C SER A 89 19.78 14.18 13.64
N ASP A 90 20.11 14.47 12.37
CA ASP A 90 19.84 15.78 11.80
C ASP A 90 18.36 16.16 11.97
N THR A 91 18.11 17.45 12.16
CA THR A 91 16.75 18.02 12.29
C THR A 91 15.81 17.58 11.17
N TYR A 92 16.37 17.37 9.98
CA TYR A 92 15.63 16.87 8.83
C TYR A 92 15.14 15.42 9.02
N THR A 93 15.99 14.53 9.50
CA THR A 93 15.63 13.11 9.78
C THR A 93 14.63 13.01 10.93
N ALA A 94 14.75 13.84 11.97
CA ALA A 94 13.78 13.88 13.06
C ALA A 94 12.40 14.34 12.58
N SER A 95 12.33 15.40 11.76
CA SER A 95 11.07 15.88 11.20
C SER A 95 10.41 14.86 10.27
N LEU A 96 11.18 14.15 9.44
CA LEU A 96 10.67 13.08 8.60
C LEU A 96 10.06 11.93 9.42
N ARG A 97 10.68 11.54 10.55
CA ARG A 97 10.15 10.53 11.46
C ARG A 97 8.82 10.96 12.07
N MET A 98 8.70 12.22 12.48
CA MET A 98 7.43 12.76 13.00
C MET A 98 6.32 12.76 11.94
N ILE A 99 6.62 13.23 10.73
CA ILE A 99 5.67 13.21 9.61
C ILE A 99 5.25 11.77 9.28
N SER A 100 6.19 10.83 9.22
CA SER A 100 5.88 9.42 8.95
C SER A 100 4.98 8.81 10.03
N SER A 101 5.12 9.22 11.29
CA SER A 101 4.27 8.78 12.40
C SER A 101 2.83 9.27 12.24
N LEU A 102 2.63 10.53 11.84
CA LEU A 102 1.30 11.08 11.55
C LEU A 102 0.65 10.39 10.34
N MET A 103 1.43 10.20 9.28
CA MET A 103 0.96 9.48 8.09
C MET A 103 0.57 8.04 8.39
N CYS A 104 1.30 7.37 9.28
CA CYS A 104 0.97 6.02 9.74
C CYS A 104 -0.42 5.97 10.39
N GLY A 105 -0.73 6.93 11.27
CA GLY A 105 -2.07 7.04 11.88
C GLY A 105 -3.19 7.24 10.86
N CYS A 106 -2.97 8.10 9.86
CA CYS A 106 -3.92 8.30 8.77
C CYS A 106 -4.17 7.01 7.99
N VAL A 107 -3.11 6.27 7.63
CA VAL A 107 -3.23 5.00 6.91
C VAL A 107 -3.98 3.97 7.74
N VAL A 108 -3.70 3.87 9.04
CA VAL A 108 -4.42 2.96 9.96
C VAL A 108 -5.90 3.33 10.05
N PHE A 109 -6.23 4.62 10.17
CA PHE A 109 -7.61 5.08 10.19
C PHE A 109 -8.37 4.67 8.93
N ILE A 110 -7.80 4.95 7.75
CA ILE A 110 -8.38 4.58 6.46
C ILE A 110 -8.56 3.06 6.36
N ALA A 111 -7.55 2.28 6.74
CA ALA A 111 -7.57 0.84 6.66
C ALA A 111 -8.64 0.21 7.56
N LEU A 112 -8.79 0.70 8.80
CA LEU A 112 -9.82 0.22 9.72
C LEU A 112 -11.22 0.63 9.28
N THR A 113 -11.39 1.84 8.74
CA THR A 113 -12.68 2.29 8.20
C THR A 113 -13.14 1.40 7.06
N VAL A 114 -12.25 1.09 6.10
CA VAL A 114 -12.55 0.18 5.00
C VAL A 114 -12.84 -1.25 5.50
N LYS A 115 -12.07 -1.76 6.48
CA LYS A 115 -12.31 -3.06 7.11
C LYS A 115 -13.68 -3.12 7.79
N ARG A 116 -14.02 -2.09 8.59
CA ARG A 116 -15.31 -2.01 9.29
C ARG A 116 -16.48 -2.00 8.32
N GLN A 117 -16.35 -1.26 7.24
CA GLN A 117 -17.37 -1.21 6.21
C GLN A 117 -17.52 -2.55 5.48
N ARG A 118 -16.42 -3.18 5.07
CA ARG A 118 -16.44 -4.51 4.47
C ARG A 118 -17.15 -5.53 5.36
N ASN A 119 -16.92 -5.48 6.67
CA ASN A 119 -17.58 -6.37 7.62
C ASN A 119 -19.09 -6.10 7.75
N ARG A 120 -19.54 -4.86 7.51
CA ARG A 120 -20.96 -4.51 7.57
C ARG A 120 -21.72 -4.84 6.29
N SER A 121 -21.13 -4.57 5.14
CA SER A 121 -21.81 -4.69 3.83
C SER A 121 -21.49 -5.98 3.10
N GLY A 122 -20.48 -6.75 3.53
CA GLY A 122 -20.00 -7.96 2.85
C GLY A 122 -19.36 -7.70 1.48
N VAL A 123 -19.48 -6.49 0.94
CA VAL A 123 -18.97 -6.07 -0.38
C VAL A 123 -18.14 -4.80 -0.22
N PHE A 124 -17.11 -4.65 -1.05
CA PHE A 124 -16.41 -3.36 -1.16
C PHE A 124 -17.34 -2.34 -1.82
N ASP A 125 -17.81 -1.38 -1.03
CA ASP A 125 -18.53 -0.25 -1.55
C ASP A 125 -17.54 0.75 -2.14
N LEU A 126 -17.54 0.87 -3.47
CA LEU A 126 -16.68 1.77 -4.22
C LEU A 126 -17.32 3.14 -4.46
N THR A 127 -18.45 3.41 -3.80
CA THR A 127 -19.16 4.68 -3.96
C THR A 127 -18.75 5.71 -2.91
N GLY A 128 -18.73 6.98 -3.29
CA GLY A 128 -18.46 8.10 -2.40
C GLY A 128 -17.08 8.06 -1.73
N ILE A 129 -17.02 8.48 -0.48
CA ILE A 129 -15.79 8.61 0.34
C ILE A 129 -15.09 7.27 0.52
N ASN A 130 -15.84 6.19 0.59
CA ASN A 130 -15.30 4.85 0.79
C ASN A 130 -14.52 4.34 -0.42
N GLY A 131 -14.97 4.71 -1.62
CA GLY A 131 -14.22 4.47 -2.86
C GLY A 131 -12.86 5.17 -2.85
N VAL A 132 -12.81 6.41 -2.36
CA VAL A 132 -11.57 7.17 -2.22
C VAL A 132 -10.63 6.50 -1.22
N PHE A 133 -11.13 6.09 -0.06
CA PHE A 133 -10.31 5.38 0.93
C PHE A 133 -9.76 4.06 0.41
N THR A 134 -10.57 3.31 -0.32
CA THR A 134 -10.13 2.05 -0.96
C THR A 134 -9.06 2.32 -2.03
N ALA A 135 -9.20 3.38 -2.82
CA ALA A 135 -8.21 3.79 -3.82
C ALA A 135 -6.87 4.19 -3.17
N ILE A 136 -6.91 4.97 -2.09
CA ILE A 136 -5.70 5.35 -1.34
C ILE A 136 -4.98 4.11 -0.78
N LEU A 137 -5.72 3.19 -0.16
CA LEU A 137 -5.14 1.93 0.32
C LEU A 137 -4.53 1.10 -0.80
N TYR A 138 -5.19 1.05 -1.95
CA TYR A 138 -4.67 0.34 -3.11
C TYR A 138 -3.36 0.96 -3.62
N ILE A 139 -3.29 2.29 -3.74
CA ILE A 139 -2.07 3.01 -4.12
C ILE A 139 -0.93 2.69 -3.13
N MET A 140 -1.20 2.78 -1.83
CA MET A 140 -0.23 2.47 -0.78
C MET A 140 0.23 1.01 -0.83
N PHE A 141 -0.68 0.07 -1.08
CA PHE A 141 -0.37 -1.34 -1.21
C PHE A 141 0.55 -1.61 -2.41
N ILE A 142 0.23 -1.07 -3.58
CA ILE A 142 1.07 -1.19 -4.78
C ILE A 142 2.44 -0.54 -4.56
N SER A 143 2.48 0.64 -3.95
CA SER A 143 3.71 1.34 -3.60
C SER A 143 4.62 0.48 -2.71
N THR A 144 4.06 -0.16 -1.69
CA THR A 144 4.80 -1.04 -0.78
C THR A 144 5.39 -2.26 -1.50
N ILE A 145 4.61 -2.91 -2.35
CA ILE A 145 5.08 -4.06 -3.14
C ILE A 145 6.16 -3.64 -4.16
N THR A 146 6.00 -2.45 -4.74
CA THR A 146 6.99 -1.88 -5.69
C THR A 146 8.33 -1.61 -5.01
N ALA A 147 8.32 -1.23 -3.74
CA ALA A 147 9.52 -0.95 -2.95
C ALA A 147 10.33 -2.19 -2.59
N ALA A 148 9.77 -3.41 -2.76
CA ALA A 148 10.50 -4.64 -2.45
C ALA A 148 11.75 -4.77 -3.36
N PRO A 149 12.95 -5.04 -2.77
CA PRO A 149 14.23 -4.99 -3.48
C PRO A 149 14.48 -6.23 -4.34
N LEU A 150 13.64 -6.49 -5.32
CA LEU A 150 13.86 -7.53 -6.31
C LEU A 150 14.48 -6.91 -7.57
N HIS A 151 15.78 -7.12 -7.75
CA HIS A 151 16.60 -6.46 -8.76
C HIS A 151 16.15 -6.68 -10.22
N VAL A 152 15.46 -7.79 -10.49
CA VAL A 152 15.12 -8.19 -11.86
C VAL A 152 13.67 -7.90 -12.22
N VAL A 153 12.75 -7.97 -11.24
CA VAL A 153 11.31 -7.94 -11.50
C VAL A 153 10.60 -7.00 -10.54
N ASN A 154 9.83 -6.06 -11.06
CA ASN A 154 9.03 -5.17 -10.24
C ASN A 154 7.69 -5.85 -9.90
N LEU A 155 7.59 -6.39 -8.67
CA LEU A 155 6.40 -7.09 -8.18
C LEU A 155 5.17 -6.19 -8.16
N GLY A 156 5.32 -4.90 -7.89
CA GLY A 156 4.21 -3.95 -7.88
C GLY A 156 3.57 -3.82 -9.27
N ARG A 157 4.37 -3.84 -10.34
CA ARG A 157 3.84 -3.84 -11.71
C ARG A 157 3.09 -5.13 -12.02
N ILE A 158 3.61 -6.29 -11.64
CA ILE A 158 2.93 -7.56 -11.86
C ILE A 158 1.61 -7.59 -11.09
N ALA A 159 1.63 -7.29 -9.80
CA ALA A 159 0.43 -7.26 -8.98
C ALA A 159 -0.61 -6.26 -9.52
N GLY A 160 -0.15 -5.07 -9.91
CA GLY A 160 -1.00 -4.04 -10.49
C GLY A 160 -1.62 -4.44 -11.82
N THR A 161 -0.84 -5.08 -12.72
CA THR A 161 -1.39 -5.58 -14.00
C THR A 161 -2.40 -6.69 -13.78
N LEU A 162 -2.17 -7.60 -12.84
CA LEU A 162 -3.15 -8.64 -12.48
C LEU A 162 -4.43 -8.03 -11.92
N CYS A 163 -4.33 -7.08 -11.00
CA CYS A 163 -5.49 -6.36 -10.45
C CYS A 163 -6.26 -5.60 -11.55
N MET A 164 -5.55 -4.96 -12.48
CA MET A 164 -6.16 -4.26 -13.61
C MET A 164 -6.93 -5.24 -14.52
N LEU A 165 -6.34 -6.39 -14.87
CA LEU A 165 -7.01 -7.40 -15.69
C LEU A 165 -8.25 -7.98 -15.00
N MET A 166 -8.19 -8.21 -13.67
CA MET A 166 -9.35 -8.62 -12.88
C MET A 166 -10.44 -7.53 -12.86
N ALA A 167 -10.04 -6.26 -12.76
CA ALA A 167 -10.97 -5.13 -12.79
C ALA A 167 -11.64 -4.97 -14.15
N VAL A 168 -10.89 -5.15 -15.25
CA VAL A 168 -11.45 -5.20 -16.61
C VAL A 168 -12.54 -6.26 -16.72
N ARG A 169 -12.26 -7.46 -16.22
CA ARG A 169 -13.22 -8.57 -16.26
C ARG A 169 -14.50 -8.27 -15.48
N LYS A 170 -14.39 -7.58 -14.33
CA LYS A 170 -15.54 -7.31 -13.44
C LYS A 170 -16.29 -6.02 -13.77
N TYR A 171 -15.56 -4.94 -14.10
CA TYR A 171 -16.11 -3.58 -14.25
C TYR A 171 -15.95 -3.02 -15.67
N ARG A 172 -15.51 -3.84 -16.62
CA ARG A 172 -15.27 -3.45 -18.02
C ARG A 172 -14.24 -2.33 -18.16
N ASN A 173 -14.44 -1.45 -19.14
CA ASN A 173 -13.51 -0.39 -19.55
C ASN A 173 -13.15 0.57 -18.41
N ILE A 174 -14.15 1.03 -17.67
CA ILE A 174 -13.96 2.01 -16.59
C ILE A 174 -13.09 1.41 -15.48
N GLY A 175 -13.38 0.15 -15.10
CA GLY A 175 -12.60 -0.51 -14.04
C GLY A 175 -11.14 -0.71 -14.41
N GLY A 176 -10.86 -1.10 -15.65
CA GLY A 176 -9.50 -1.26 -16.16
C GLY A 176 -8.71 0.04 -16.16
N ALA A 177 -9.30 1.13 -16.64
CA ALA A 177 -8.67 2.43 -16.68
C ALA A 177 -8.38 2.98 -15.28
N VAL A 178 -9.36 2.92 -14.38
CA VAL A 178 -9.22 3.42 -13.00
C VAL A 178 -8.15 2.63 -12.26
N VAL A 179 -8.21 1.30 -12.26
CA VAL A 179 -7.20 0.48 -11.56
C VAL A 179 -5.83 0.62 -12.21
N GLY A 180 -5.74 0.74 -13.53
CA GLY A 180 -4.50 1.04 -14.24
C GLY A 180 -3.89 2.38 -13.82
N ALA A 181 -4.69 3.44 -13.72
CA ALA A 181 -4.25 4.75 -13.25
C ALA A 181 -3.78 4.71 -11.78
N LEU A 182 -4.53 4.05 -10.90
CA LEU A 182 -4.15 3.88 -9.49
C LEU A 182 -2.86 3.07 -9.34
N THR A 183 -2.68 2.04 -10.16
CA THR A 183 -1.42 1.27 -10.20
C THR A 183 -0.25 2.14 -10.62
N THR A 184 -0.44 2.95 -11.67
CA THR A 184 0.56 3.91 -12.13
C THR A 184 0.96 4.86 -11.01
N CYS A 185 -0.01 5.45 -10.31
CA CYS A 185 0.26 6.32 -9.15
C CYS A 185 1.07 5.59 -8.05
N GLY A 186 0.71 4.35 -7.73
CA GLY A 186 1.41 3.55 -6.73
C GLY A 186 2.86 3.25 -7.10
N VAL A 187 3.13 2.92 -8.35
CA VAL A 187 4.49 2.67 -8.85
C VAL A 187 5.32 3.95 -8.90
N LEU A 188 4.72 5.07 -9.33
CA LEU A 188 5.37 6.37 -9.40
C LEU A 188 5.87 6.90 -8.06
N LEU A 189 5.11 6.66 -6.99
CA LEU A 189 5.49 7.07 -5.64
C LEU A 189 6.80 6.42 -5.17
N CYS A 190 7.12 5.22 -5.64
CA CYS A 190 8.35 4.50 -5.26
C CYS A 190 9.49 4.66 -6.27
N THR A 191 9.19 4.59 -7.54
CA THR A 191 10.19 4.57 -8.62
C THR A 191 9.80 5.54 -9.73
N PRO A 192 10.16 6.84 -9.60
CA PRO A 192 9.86 7.85 -10.61
C PRO A 192 10.48 7.54 -11.98
N SER A 193 11.60 6.83 -12.01
CA SER A 193 12.26 6.40 -13.26
C SER A 193 11.41 5.45 -14.12
N LEU A 194 10.48 4.72 -13.49
CA LEU A 194 9.55 3.84 -14.20
C LEU A 194 8.27 4.55 -14.67
N ALA A 195 8.15 5.86 -14.43
CA ALA A 195 6.98 6.66 -14.75
C ALA A 195 6.52 6.48 -16.19
N ARG A 196 7.46 6.61 -17.11
CA ARG A 196 7.22 6.58 -18.56
C ARG A 196 6.56 5.27 -19.00
N ASN A 197 7.07 4.14 -18.51
CA ASN A 197 6.57 2.81 -18.87
C ASN A 197 5.27 2.42 -18.16
N THR A 198 4.91 3.09 -17.06
CA THR A 198 3.70 2.77 -16.28
C THR A 198 2.51 3.64 -16.64
N LEU A 199 2.72 4.84 -17.18
CA LEU A 199 1.64 5.71 -17.66
C LEU A 199 0.74 5.02 -18.69
N LEU A 200 1.31 4.13 -19.49
CA LEU A 200 0.57 3.37 -20.51
C LEU A 200 -0.32 2.26 -19.91
N LEU A 201 -0.20 1.98 -18.62
CA LEU A 201 -1.01 0.95 -17.97
C LEU A 201 -2.51 1.34 -17.90
N ALA A 202 -2.81 2.62 -17.70
CA ALA A 202 -4.18 3.11 -17.70
C ALA A 202 -4.83 3.00 -19.09
N THR A 203 -4.09 3.37 -20.12
CA THR A 203 -4.56 3.27 -21.51
C THR A 203 -4.70 1.83 -21.96
N SER A 204 -3.79 0.94 -21.56
CA SER A 204 -3.89 -0.50 -21.83
C SER A 204 -5.11 -1.11 -21.16
N GLY A 205 -5.46 -0.67 -19.93
CA GLY A 205 -6.68 -1.09 -19.24
C GLY A 205 -7.96 -0.68 -19.97
N LEU A 206 -8.00 0.52 -20.54
CA LEU A 206 -9.11 1.01 -21.38
C LEU A 206 -9.28 0.16 -22.64
N ILE A 207 -8.19 -0.05 -23.37
CA ILE A 207 -8.18 -0.84 -24.61
C ILE A 207 -8.61 -2.28 -24.33
N CYS A 208 -8.01 -2.91 -23.31
CA CYS A 208 -8.40 -4.27 -22.90
C CYS A 208 -9.89 -4.40 -22.56
N GLY A 209 -10.46 -3.35 -21.95
CA GLY A 209 -11.88 -3.31 -21.63
C GLY A 209 -12.78 -3.27 -22.87
N ALA A 210 -12.38 -2.59 -23.94
CA ALA A 210 -13.10 -2.54 -25.19
C ALA A 210 -13.18 -3.92 -25.87
N PHE A 211 -12.16 -4.75 -25.71
CA PHE A 211 -12.08 -6.09 -26.30
C PHE A 211 -12.65 -7.20 -25.41
N LEU A 212 -13.27 -6.86 -24.29
CA LEU A 212 -13.85 -7.84 -23.34
C LEU A 212 -14.87 -8.78 -24.00
N GLN A 213 -15.56 -8.32 -25.05
CA GLN A 213 -16.58 -9.07 -25.77
C GLN A 213 -16.03 -10.32 -26.50
N PHE A 214 -14.73 -10.31 -26.80
CA PHE A 214 -14.07 -11.37 -27.55
C PHE A 214 -13.46 -12.48 -26.68
N GLY A 215 -13.61 -12.37 -25.35
CA GLY A 215 -13.18 -13.38 -24.39
C GLY A 215 -11.86 -13.08 -23.67
N SER A 216 -11.57 -13.86 -22.64
CA SER A 216 -10.43 -13.59 -21.74
C SER A 216 -9.05 -13.76 -22.39
N LEU A 217 -8.91 -14.66 -23.36
CA LEU A 217 -7.66 -14.83 -24.11
C LEU A 217 -7.31 -13.60 -24.95
N VAL A 218 -8.34 -13.00 -25.58
CA VAL A 218 -8.16 -11.81 -26.41
C VAL A 218 -7.70 -10.63 -25.56
N ILE A 219 -8.19 -10.48 -24.35
CA ILE A 219 -7.75 -9.43 -23.42
C ILE A 219 -6.25 -9.53 -23.12
N VAL A 220 -5.75 -10.75 -22.87
CA VAL A 220 -4.33 -10.99 -22.61
C VAL A 220 -3.48 -10.67 -23.83
N LEU A 221 -3.92 -11.11 -25.03
CA LEU A 221 -3.24 -10.81 -26.28
C LEU A 221 -3.19 -9.31 -26.58
N VAL A 222 -4.30 -8.61 -26.39
CA VAL A 222 -4.39 -7.15 -26.56
C VAL A 222 -3.47 -6.45 -25.57
N PHE A 223 -3.46 -6.89 -24.31
CA PHE A 223 -2.54 -6.33 -23.31
C PHE A 223 -1.07 -6.52 -23.70
N LEU A 224 -0.70 -7.72 -24.16
CA LEU A 224 0.67 -7.99 -24.67
C LEU A 224 1.01 -7.12 -25.88
N ALA A 225 0.09 -6.97 -26.83
CA ALA A 225 0.29 -6.13 -28.01
C ALA A 225 0.51 -4.67 -27.62
N VAL A 226 -0.34 -4.11 -26.76
CA VAL A 226 -0.21 -2.72 -26.27
C VAL A 226 1.11 -2.54 -25.49
N SER A 227 1.50 -3.52 -24.70
CA SER A 227 2.75 -3.48 -23.94
C SER A 227 3.99 -3.54 -24.87
N LEU A 228 3.94 -4.32 -25.94
CA LEU A 228 5.01 -4.37 -26.96
C LEU A 228 5.12 -3.06 -27.73
N VAL A 229 3.99 -2.50 -28.19
CA VAL A 229 3.97 -1.21 -28.87
C VAL A 229 4.54 -0.11 -27.97
N SER A 230 4.17 -0.11 -26.70
CA SER A 230 4.70 0.80 -25.69
C SER A 230 6.22 0.68 -25.55
N LEU A 231 6.73 -0.54 -25.49
CA LEU A 231 8.18 -0.82 -25.34
C LEU A 231 8.97 -0.37 -26.57
N VAL A 232 8.42 -0.56 -27.76
CA VAL A 232 9.03 -0.11 -29.02
C VAL A 232 9.01 1.42 -29.09
N ALA A 233 7.91 2.05 -28.75
CA ALA A 233 7.78 3.51 -28.76
C ALA A 233 8.75 4.19 -27.79
N THR A 234 8.97 3.62 -26.59
CA THR A 234 9.93 4.17 -25.61
C THR A 234 11.38 3.98 -26.03
N ARG A 235 11.69 2.93 -26.78
CA ARG A 235 13.05 2.65 -27.25
C ARG A 235 13.45 3.45 -28.48
N SER A 236 12.48 3.92 -29.26
CA SER A 236 12.74 4.75 -30.45
C SER A 236 13.09 6.20 -30.12
N GLU A 237 12.98 6.61 -28.84
CA GLU A 237 13.28 7.96 -28.39
C GLU A 237 14.61 8.07 -27.62
N GLU A 238 15.32 6.95 -27.41
CA GLU A 238 16.71 6.88 -26.94
C GLU A 238 17.70 6.84 -28.10
#